data_922efc28d896fc34e67e924f06e6fe82
#
_entry.id   922efc28d896fc34e67e924f06e6fe82
#
_cell.length_a   1.000
_cell.length_b   1.000
_cell.length_c   1.000
_cell.angle_alpha   90.00
_cell.angle_beta   90.00
_cell.angle_gamma   90.00
#
_symmetry.space_group_name_H-M   'P 1'
#
loop_
_entity.id
_entity.type
_entity.pdbx_description
1 polymer ?
#
loop_
_entity_poly.entity_id
_entity_poly.type
_entity_poly.pdbx_seq_one_letter_code
_entity_poly.pdbx_strand_id
1 'polypeptide(L)'
;MKHVERTVSRRDLVAGLTFAAGTCLVGGASPAWAARSVFGDALEAQGAQTDTQTSMPAASDGADTAAVPSVPGITDTDRAQYSEGFLTALQALYETLIACSLDLVDISASHISTEDFEAALEYLHTAPWAAHYLTIDYSTRGEETVSFQVSYRIDDAALATYQSDLDAAIASLVAQIDPAASEYDKALYVYDWLQNNVAYDHDVVEPYILDTMSRTPLGALAFGKAVCTGYSSAFALVMERLGIPCEVVDSQEMLHTWNMTCIGGTWYYSDATWDDMDEDIGAQRFYFMVSEQTLARDHWGWTPRHDSPVDLGRPGYVRLSPEICTLADAAIQAVYTYPGCVIDMLDFYIDGETLDNTFYQLDAAGQFWGTYFSWRWRCNEAGFVTRLFVTLQ
;
A
#
# COMPACT_ATOMS: atom_id res chain seq x y z
N MET A 1 -41.05 6.59 -9.71
CA MET A 1 -39.86 7.06 -10.47
C MET A 1 -38.70 6.29 -9.94
N LYS A 2 -38.07 5.44 -10.73
CA LYS A 2 -36.88 4.72 -10.34
C LYS A 2 -35.71 5.71 -10.40
N HIS A 3 -35.05 5.95 -9.29
CA HIS A 3 -33.79 6.71 -9.26
C HIS A 3 -32.66 5.76 -9.53
N VAL A 4 -31.93 6.00 -10.61
CA VAL A 4 -30.69 5.31 -10.94
C VAL A 4 -29.61 6.35 -10.82
N GLU A 5 -28.71 6.19 -9.85
CA GLU A 5 -27.55 7.06 -9.69
C GLU A 5 -26.37 6.46 -10.45
N ARG A 6 -25.75 7.30 -11.26
CA ARG A 6 -24.55 6.96 -12.01
C ARG A 6 -23.37 7.71 -11.39
N THR A 7 -22.35 6.98 -10.95
CA THR A 7 -21.10 7.58 -10.52
C THR A 7 -19.92 6.96 -11.29
N VAL A 8 -19.19 7.78 -12.01
CA VAL A 8 -17.93 7.42 -12.68
C VAL A 8 -16.80 7.82 -11.76
N SER A 9 -15.97 6.89 -11.34
CA SER A 9 -14.76 7.21 -10.57
C SER A 9 -13.61 7.63 -11.51
N ARG A 10 -12.91 8.74 -11.18
CA ARG A 10 -11.81 9.30 -11.96
C ARG A 10 -10.42 8.86 -11.51
N ARG A 11 -10.29 7.75 -10.80
CA ARG A 11 -9.01 7.35 -10.19
C ARG A 11 -7.99 6.68 -11.10
N ASP A 12 -8.34 6.33 -12.32
CA ASP A 12 -7.46 5.59 -13.22
C ASP A 12 -6.49 6.49 -14.02
N LEU A 13 -6.04 7.60 -13.44
CA LEU A 13 -5.22 8.61 -14.13
C LEU A 13 -3.81 8.78 -13.56
N VAL A 14 -3.18 7.73 -13.03
CA VAL A 14 -1.86 7.84 -12.40
C VAL A 14 -0.79 6.95 -12.99
N ALA A 15 -0.98 6.44 -14.18
CA ALA A 15 0.14 5.91 -14.95
C ALA A 15 0.02 6.40 -16.39
N GLY A 16 0.88 7.30 -16.79
CA GLY A 16 1.05 7.72 -18.18
C GLY A 16 0.43 9.06 -18.56
N LEU A 17 1.05 10.17 -18.20
CA LEU A 17 0.77 11.47 -18.74
C LEU A 17 1.71 11.82 -19.91
N THR A 18 1.15 11.86 -21.11
CA THR A 18 1.53 12.84 -22.11
C THR A 18 0.32 13.65 -22.55
N PHE A 19 0.29 14.90 -22.12
CA PHE A 19 -0.39 16.09 -22.62
C PHE A 19 -1.74 16.01 -23.35
N ALA A 20 -2.77 16.63 -22.76
CA ALA A 20 -3.56 17.67 -23.44
C ALA A 20 -4.32 18.51 -22.39
N ALA A 21 -4.02 19.80 -22.37
CA ALA A 21 -4.72 20.80 -21.57
C ALA A 21 -6.14 21.02 -22.11
N GLY A 22 -7.12 20.98 -21.22
CA GLY A 22 -8.50 21.36 -21.52
C GLY A 22 -9.20 21.76 -20.22
N THR A 23 -9.25 23.07 -19.98
CA THR A 23 -9.98 23.72 -18.89
C THR A 23 -11.48 23.46 -18.97
N CYS A 24 -12.08 22.97 -17.88
CA CYS A 24 -13.47 23.26 -17.53
C CYS A 24 -13.62 23.42 -16.01
N LEU A 25 -13.86 24.67 -15.61
CA LEU A 25 -14.29 25.08 -14.29
C LEU A 25 -15.77 24.68 -14.09
N VAL A 26 -16.08 23.91 -13.07
CA VAL A 26 -17.38 23.94 -12.40
C VAL A 26 -17.15 23.83 -10.90
N GLY A 27 -17.46 24.89 -10.18
CA GLY A 27 -17.41 24.93 -8.74
C GLY A 27 -18.55 24.14 -8.11
N GLY A 28 -18.23 23.35 -7.09
CA GLY A 28 -19.17 22.72 -6.18
C GLY A 28 -18.51 22.61 -4.81
N ALA A 29 -19.12 23.26 -3.83
CA ALA A 29 -18.64 23.29 -2.45
C ALA A 29 -18.62 21.90 -1.84
N SER A 30 -17.47 21.48 -1.35
CA SER A 30 -17.32 20.27 -0.53
C SER A 30 -17.93 20.49 0.84
N PRO A 31 -18.73 19.55 1.37
CA PRO A 31 -19.04 19.54 2.81
C PRO A 31 -17.77 19.14 3.57
N ALA A 32 -17.37 20.00 4.50
CA ALA A 32 -16.30 19.72 5.44
C ALA A 32 -16.70 18.56 6.36
N TRP A 33 -16.24 17.38 6.12
CA TRP A 33 -16.15 16.31 7.11
C TRP A 33 -14.85 16.52 7.88
N ALA A 34 -14.97 17.07 9.08
CA ALA A 34 -13.93 17.02 10.07
C ALA A 34 -13.73 15.53 10.46
N ALA A 35 -12.77 14.87 9.84
CA ALA A 35 -12.20 13.65 10.37
C ALA A 35 -11.57 14.02 11.72
N ARG A 36 -12.26 13.77 12.83
CA ARG A 36 -11.61 13.68 14.12
C ARG A 36 -10.74 12.43 14.05
N SER A 37 -9.45 12.63 13.89
CA SER A 37 -8.46 11.58 14.08
C SER A 37 -8.65 11.02 15.49
N VAL A 38 -8.93 9.74 15.58
CA VAL A 38 -9.01 9.00 16.85
C VAL A 38 -7.67 9.07 17.60
N PHE A 39 -6.61 9.49 16.93
CA PHE A 39 -5.25 9.60 17.45
C PHE A 39 -4.90 10.98 18.04
N GLY A 40 -5.58 12.06 17.67
CA GLY A 40 -5.35 13.39 18.27
C GLY A 40 -5.59 13.44 19.77
N ASP A 41 -6.59 12.70 20.23
CA ASP A 41 -6.95 12.66 21.65
C ASP A 41 -6.05 11.73 22.49
N ALA A 42 -5.31 10.81 21.86
CA ALA A 42 -4.40 9.88 22.55
C ALA A 42 -3.01 10.51 22.82
N LEU A 43 -2.56 11.41 21.96
CA LEU A 43 -1.27 12.10 22.12
C LEU A 43 -1.35 13.22 23.19
N GLU A 44 -2.50 13.88 23.34
CA GLU A 44 -2.67 14.89 24.40
C GLU A 44 -2.84 14.28 25.82
N ALA A 45 -3.23 13.01 25.95
CA ALA A 45 -3.43 12.35 27.23
C ALA A 45 -2.14 11.79 27.87
N GLN A 46 -1.02 11.69 27.14
CA GLN A 46 0.24 11.17 27.66
C GLN A 46 1.27 12.25 28.09
N GLY A 47 0.91 13.52 28.03
CA GLY A 47 1.78 14.64 28.39
C GLY A 47 1.92 14.93 29.90
N ALA A 48 1.56 14.04 30.81
CA ALA A 48 1.69 14.27 32.25
C ALA A 48 1.97 12.96 33.01
N GLN A 49 3.22 12.63 33.20
CA GLN A 49 3.82 11.98 34.41
C GLN A 49 5.17 11.33 34.05
N THR A 50 6.15 11.84 34.58
CA THR A 50 7.02 11.82 35.76
C THR A 50 8.38 11.22 35.50
N ASP A 51 9.41 12.02 35.85
CA ASP A 51 10.80 11.65 36.07
C ASP A 51 10.96 10.35 36.85
N THR A 52 11.67 9.40 36.28
CA THR A 52 12.43 8.42 37.08
C THR A 52 13.76 8.12 36.35
N GLN A 53 14.82 8.70 36.84
CA GLN A 53 16.19 8.29 36.56
C GLN A 53 16.35 6.82 36.93
N THR A 54 16.69 5.97 35.96
CA THR A 54 17.25 4.64 36.23
C THR A 54 18.63 4.57 35.59
N SER A 55 19.62 4.49 36.47
CA SER A 55 21.01 4.37 36.19
C SER A 55 21.32 3.10 35.35
N MET A 56 22.12 3.26 34.30
CA MET A 56 22.74 2.16 33.54
C MET A 56 23.71 1.35 34.43
N PRO A 57 23.71 0.03 34.39
CA PRO A 57 24.78 -0.76 34.96
C PRO A 57 25.99 -0.78 34.01
N ALA A 58 27.18 -0.76 34.64
CA ALA A 58 28.46 -0.76 33.97
C ALA A 58 28.72 -2.04 33.16
N ALA A 59 29.42 -1.87 32.03
CA ALA A 59 29.88 -2.92 31.15
C ALA A 59 30.72 -3.98 31.91
N SER A 60 30.36 -5.24 31.68
CA SER A 60 31.24 -6.38 31.98
C SER A 60 31.86 -6.88 30.68
N ASP A 61 33.18 -6.89 30.60
CA ASP A 61 33.96 -7.50 29.53
C ASP A 61 33.60 -9.00 29.39
N GLY A 62 32.99 -9.33 28.26
CA GLY A 62 32.83 -10.69 27.78
C GLY A 62 32.79 -10.62 26.28
N ALA A 63 33.82 -11.13 25.61
CA ALA A 63 33.84 -11.27 24.17
C ALA A 63 32.75 -12.28 23.76
N ASP A 64 31.53 -11.76 23.55
CA ASP A 64 30.47 -12.44 22.84
C ASP A 64 30.47 -11.92 21.40
N THR A 65 30.52 -12.81 20.45
CA THR A 65 30.28 -12.49 19.03
C THR A 65 28.89 -11.89 18.97
N ALA A 66 28.79 -10.56 18.99
CA ALA A 66 27.56 -9.84 18.89
C ALA A 66 26.87 -10.32 17.61
N ALA A 67 25.70 -10.93 17.77
CA ALA A 67 24.84 -11.25 16.64
C ALA A 67 24.59 -9.94 15.89
N VAL A 68 25.02 -9.87 14.63
CA VAL A 68 24.75 -8.72 13.76
C VAL A 68 23.24 -8.52 13.75
N PRO A 69 22.71 -7.34 14.12
CA PRO A 69 21.29 -7.08 14.10
C PRO A 69 20.74 -7.48 12.73
N SER A 70 19.69 -8.26 12.69
CA SER A 70 19.11 -8.68 11.41
C SER A 70 18.32 -7.53 10.83
N VAL A 71 18.70 -7.07 9.63
CA VAL A 71 17.87 -6.14 8.87
C VAL A 71 16.51 -6.80 8.59
N PRO A 72 15.39 -6.16 8.93
CA PRO A 72 14.08 -6.71 8.66
C PRO A 72 13.89 -7.03 7.17
N GLY A 73 13.21 -8.13 6.85
CA GLY A 73 13.01 -8.57 5.47
C GLY A 73 14.13 -9.44 4.88
N ILE A 74 15.27 -9.59 5.56
CA ILE A 74 16.35 -10.50 5.16
C ILE A 74 16.33 -11.76 6.03
N THR A 75 15.91 -12.87 5.47
CA THR A 75 15.93 -14.18 6.14
C THR A 75 17.34 -14.80 6.12
N ASP A 76 17.57 -15.82 6.95
CA ASP A 76 18.84 -16.58 6.92
C ASP A 76 19.10 -17.25 5.57
N THR A 77 18.04 -17.62 4.85
CA THR A 77 18.12 -18.16 3.49
C THR A 77 18.57 -17.10 2.49
N ASP A 78 18.03 -15.90 2.61
CA ASP A 78 18.38 -14.77 1.74
C ASP A 78 19.83 -14.33 1.98
N ARG A 79 20.29 -14.32 3.24
CA ARG A 79 21.67 -14.00 3.59
C ARG A 79 22.71 -14.83 2.85
N ALA A 80 22.40 -16.10 2.56
CA ALA A 80 23.29 -16.98 1.83
C ALA A 80 23.42 -16.63 0.33
N GLN A 81 22.53 -15.80 -0.20
CA GLN A 81 22.51 -15.38 -1.61
C GLN A 81 23.20 -14.03 -1.83
N TYR A 82 23.38 -13.23 -0.77
CA TYR A 82 23.98 -11.90 -0.85
C TYR A 82 25.47 -11.93 -0.48
N SER A 83 26.25 -11.01 -1.06
CA SER A 83 27.62 -10.78 -0.67
C SER A 83 27.72 -10.22 0.75
N GLU A 84 28.87 -10.41 1.43
CA GLU A 84 29.14 -9.80 2.71
C GLU A 84 29.17 -8.25 2.62
N GLY A 85 29.67 -7.72 1.50
CA GLY A 85 29.68 -6.28 1.22
C GLY A 85 28.27 -5.69 1.13
N PHE A 86 27.36 -6.34 0.39
CA PHE A 86 25.95 -5.96 0.32
C PHE A 86 25.30 -5.95 1.70
N LEU A 87 25.45 -7.04 2.49
CA LEU A 87 24.84 -7.13 3.82
C LEU A 87 25.37 -6.06 4.78
N THR A 88 26.66 -5.74 4.69
CA THR A 88 27.30 -4.69 5.49
C THR A 88 26.79 -3.29 5.08
N ALA A 89 26.68 -3.03 3.79
CA ALA A 89 26.11 -1.79 3.26
C ALA A 89 24.66 -1.61 3.72
N LEU A 90 23.85 -2.65 3.55
CA LEU A 90 22.43 -2.63 3.93
C LEU A 90 22.24 -2.43 5.43
N GLN A 91 23.09 -3.03 6.26
CA GLN A 91 23.08 -2.83 7.72
C GLN A 91 23.39 -1.38 8.09
N ALA A 92 24.40 -0.77 7.48
CA ALA A 92 24.75 0.63 7.73
C ALA A 92 23.62 1.59 7.30
N LEU A 93 22.99 1.33 6.16
CA LEU A 93 21.83 2.08 5.68
C LEU A 93 20.64 1.91 6.62
N TYR A 94 20.34 0.69 7.05
CA TYR A 94 19.24 0.40 7.99
C TYR A 94 19.43 1.16 9.31
N GLU A 95 20.60 1.06 9.94
CA GLU A 95 20.90 1.74 11.21
C GLU A 95 20.75 3.27 11.09
N THR A 96 21.23 3.83 9.97
CA THR A 96 21.14 5.28 9.72
C THR A 96 19.70 5.72 9.53
N LEU A 97 18.89 4.97 8.77
CA LEU A 97 17.50 5.28 8.49
C LEU A 97 16.61 5.14 9.73
N ILE A 98 16.80 4.08 10.52
CA ILE A 98 16.04 3.89 11.78
C ILE A 98 16.42 4.94 12.82
N ALA A 99 17.67 5.37 12.85
CA ALA A 99 18.10 6.49 13.71
C ALA A 99 17.66 7.86 13.19
N CYS A 100 17.07 7.93 12.00
CA CYS A 100 16.75 9.19 11.32
C CYS A 100 17.93 10.17 11.29
N SER A 101 19.15 9.65 11.07
CA SER A 101 20.37 10.43 11.16
C SER A 101 20.60 11.30 9.93
N LEU A 102 20.94 12.56 10.15
CA LEU A 102 21.37 13.53 9.13
C LEU A 102 22.90 13.58 8.99
N ASP A 103 23.61 12.83 9.79
CA ASP A 103 25.07 12.86 9.81
C ASP A 103 25.68 12.16 8.58
N LEU A 104 26.87 12.62 8.19
CA LEU A 104 27.71 11.91 7.22
C LEU A 104 28.23 10.62 7.89
N VAL A 105 27.93 9.48 7.29
CA VAL A 105 28.35 8.16 7.79
C VAL A 105 29.63 7.74 7.06
N ASP A 106 30.71 7.53 7.78
CA ASP A 106 31.97 7.02 7.24
C ASP A 106 31.98 5.48 7.31
N ILE A 107 32.03 4.83 6.16
CA ILE A 107 32.09 3.36 6.01
C ILE A 107 33.41 2.90 5.38
N SER A 108 34.39 3.78 5.27
CA SER A 108 35.69 3.49 4.62
C SER A 108 36.45 2.31 5.23
N ALA A 109 36.22 2.04 6.50
CA ALA A 109 36.84 0.88 7.20
C ALA A 109 36.21 -0.47 6.83
N SER A 110 35.03 -0.47 6.24
CA SER A 110 34.29 -1.69 5.87
C SER A 110 34.66 -2.22 4.49
N HIS A 111 35.43 -1.46 3.69
CA HIS A 111 35.86 -1.85 2.33
C HIS A 111 34.73 -2.35 1.42
N ILE A 112 33.58 -1.67 1.45
CA ILE A 112 32.39 -2.04 0.67
C ILE A 112 32.60 -1.62 -0.80
N SER A 113 32.43 -2.55 -1.73
CA SER A 113 32.47 -2.20 -3.16
C SER A 113 31.32 -1.26 -3.52
N THR A 114 31.53 -0.39 -4.50
CA THR A 114 30.47 0.49 -5.00
C THR A 114 29.31 -0.32 -5.56
N GLU A 115 29.57 -1.46 -6.21
CA GLU A 115 28.56 -2.38 -6.71
C GLU A 115 27.67 -2.94 -5.58
N ASP A 116 28.26 -3.40 -4.46
CA ASP A 116 27.51 -3.89 -3.30
C ASP A 116 26.68 -2.77 -2.64
N PHE A 117 27.24 -1.55 -2.57
CA PHE A 117 26.51 -0.41 -2.01
C PHE A 117 25.32 0.00 -2.88
N GLU A 118 25.51 0.06 -4.21
CA GLU A 118 24.42 0.35 -5.15
C GLU A 118 23.34 -0.74 -5.13
N ALA A 119 23.71 -2.01 -5.03
CA ALA A 119 22.76 -3.11 -4.84
C ALA A 119 21.95 -2.96 -3.53
N ALA A 120 22.60 -2.48 -2.45
CA ALA A 120 21.89 -2.19 -1.20
C ALA A 120 20.96 -0.98 -1.33
N LEU A 121 21.30 0.05 -2.10
CA LEU A 121 20.39 1.17 -2.41
C LEU A 121 19.18 0.69 -3.20
N GLU A 122 19.37 -0.18 -4.19
CA GLU A 122 18.27 -0.77 -4.97
C GLU A 122 17.30 -1.55 -4.07
N TYR A 123 17.82 -2.29 -3.09
CA TYR A 123 16.99 -3.00 -2.12
C TYR A 123 16.06 -2.07 -1.33
N LEU A 124 16.48 -0.82 -1.05
CA LEU A 124 15.66 0.13 -0.28
C LEU A 124 14.32 0.47 -0.96
N HIS A 125 14.20 0.34 -2.28
CA HIS A 125 12.95 0.60 -3.00
C HIS A 125 11.79 -0.29 -2.54
N THR A 126 12.12 -1.48 -2.02
CA THR A 126 11.14 -2.45 -1.52
C THR A 126 11.19 -2.64 0.00
N ALA A 127 12.02 -1.86 0.69
CA ALA A 127 12.16 -1.92 2.15
C ALA A 127 11.16 -0.96 2.83
N PRO A 128 10.10 -1.46 3.50
CA PRO A 128 9.04 -0.60 4.05
C PRO A 128 9.54 0.35 5.14
N TRP A 129 10.56 -0.06 5.90
CA TRP A 129 11.21 0.77 6.92
C TRP A 129 12.04 1.93 6.35
N ALA A 130 12.35 1.90 5.06
CA ALA A 130 13.12 2.94 4.37
C ALA A 130 12.25 4.01 3.70
N ALA A 131 10.93 3.87 3.62
CA ALA A 131 10.05 4.72 2.81
C ALA A 131 10.13 6.23 3.11
N HIS A 132 10.73 6.65 4.23
CA HIS A 132 10.87 8.05 4.62
C HIS A 132 12.14 8.74 4.08
N TYR A 133 13.12 8.03 3.51
CA TYR A 133 14.26 8.70 2.86
C TYR A 133 13.85 9.35 1.54
N LEU A 134 14.54 10.44 1.18
CA LEU A 134 14.38 11.14 -0.10
C LEU A 134 15.52 10.81 -1.06
N THR A 135 16.76 11.08 -0.63
CA THR A 135 17.98 10.78 -1.40
C THR A 135 19.08 10.27 -0.46
N ILE A 136 20.00 9.51 -1.04
CA ILE A 136 21.23 9.09 -0.38
C ILE A 136 22.40 9.50 -1.27
N ASP A 137 23.16 10.49 -0.81
CA ASP A 137 24.37 10.93 -1.47
C ASP A 137 25.55 10.13 -0.95
N TYR A 138 26.42 9.60 -1.82
CA TYR A 138 27.57 8.82 -1.40
C TYR A 138 28.86 9.23 -2.13
N SER A 139 29.99 8.95 -1.51
CA SER A 139 31.32 9.22 -2.05
C SER A 139 32.12 7.93 -2.24
N THR A 140 32.91 7.89 -3.32
CA THR A 140 33.72 6.72 -3.66
C THR A 140 35.20 7.03 -3.64
N ARG A 141 36.05 6.00 -3.39
CA ARG A 141 37.50 6.02 -3.56
C ARG A 141 37.92 4.78 -4.36
N GLY A 142 38.17 4.96 -5.66
CA GLY A 142 38.36 3.83 -6.56
C GLY A 142 37.04 3.08 -6.77
N GLU A 143 37.03 1.80 -6.47
CA GLU A 143 35.87 0.93 -6.57
C GLU A 143 35.13 0.73 -5.22
N GLU A 144 35.54 1.44 -4.17
CA GLU A 144 34.94 1.37 -2.85
C GLU A 144 34.08 2.59 -2.54
N THR A 145 32.92 2.39 -1.90
CA THR A 145 32.13 3.46 -1.28
C THR A 145 32.70 3.74 0.11
N VAL A 146 33.01 5.00 0.40
CA VAL A 146 33.68 5.41 1.63
C VAL A 146 32.80 6.17 2.61
N SER A 147 31.76 6.82 2.13
CA SER A 147 30.81 7.53 3.00
C SER A 147 29.47 7.74 2.29
N PHE A 148 28.41 7.94 3.08
CA PHE A 148 27.09 8.36 2.57
C PHE A 148 26.39 9.29 3.55
N GLN A 149 25.40 10.02 3.05
CA GLN A 149 24.52 10.90 3.83
C GLN A 149 23.09 10.78 3.33
N VAL A 150 22.13 10.75 4.25
CA VAL A 150 20.70 10.60 3.95
C VAL A 150 19.98 11.95 4.02
N SER A 151 19.12 12.23 3.06
CA SER A 151 18.11 13.29 3.11
C SER A 151 16.73 12.65 3.23
N TYR A 152 15.82 13.31 3.96
CA TYR A 152 14.51 12.74 4.25
C TYR A 152 13.38 13.51 3.58
N ARG A 153 12.21 12.85 3.41
CA ARG A 153 11.00 13.40 2.80
C ARG A 153 10.21 14.33 3.71
N ILE A 154 10.57 14.38 4.97
CA ILE A 154 9.89 15.12 6.04
C ILE A 154 10.88 16.10 6.66
N ASP A 155 10.37 17.17 7.26
CA ASP A 155 11.21 18.18 7.89
C ASP A 155 11.87 17.67 9.18
N ASP A 156 12.91 18.36 9.65
CA ASP A 156 13.72 17.95 10.80
C ASP A 156 12.89 17.81 12.08
N ALA A 157 11.82 18.60 12.24
CA ALA A 157 10.97 18.55 13.44
C ALA A 157 10.14 17.26 13.44
N ALA A 158 9.54 16.89 12.31
CA ALA A 158 8.82 15.65 12.15
C ALA A 158 9.78 14.44 12.19
N LEU A 159 10.99 14.59 11.63
CA LEU A 159 12.00 13.54 11.63
C LEU A 159 12.45 13.16 13.05
N ALA A 160 12.56 14.13 13.97
CA ALA A 160 12.99 13.90 15.35
C ALA A 160 12.08 12.95 16.14
N THR A 161 10.80 12.84 15.79
CA THR A 161 9.81 11.95 16.43
C THR A 161 9.33 10.82 15.53
N TYR A 162 9.73 10.83 14.26
CA TYR A 162 9.19 9.96 13.21
C TYR A 162 9.12 8.49 13.62
N GLN A 163 10.21 7.94 14.11
CA GLN A 163 10.29 6.50 14.44
C GLN A 163 9.39 6.15 15.64
N SER A 164 9.37 7.00 16.67
CA SER A 164 8.52 6.78 17.84
C SER A 164 7.03 6.91 17.51
N ASP A 165 6.68 7.86 16.66
CA ASP A 165 5.30 8.08 16.21
C ASP A 165 4.83 6.93 15.32
N LEU A 166 5.70 6.44 14.43
CA LEU A 166 5.42 5.27 13.59
C LEU A 166 5.21 4.01 14.43
N ASP A 167 6.10 3.76 15.39
CA ASP A 167 5.97 2.63 16.30
C ASP A 167 4.67 2.69 17.12
N ALA A 168 4.31 3.88 17.61
CA ALA A 168 3.07 4.09 18.34
C ALA A 168 1.83 3.86 17.46
N ALA A 169 1.84 4.35 16.21
CA ALA A 169 0.75 4.16 15.27
C ALA A 169 0.56 2.67 14.91
N ILE A 170 1.65 1.95 14.60
CA ILE A 170 1.62 0.50 14.36
C ILE A 170 1.07 -0.24 15.59
N ALA A 171 1.59 0.06 16.79
CA ALA A 171 1.15 -0.59 18.01
C ALA A 171 -0.34 -0.36 18.30
N SER A 172 -0.83 0.85 18.02
CA SER A 172 -2.24 1.21 18.18
C SER A 172 -3.14 0.41 17.24
N LEU A 173 -2.74 0.22 15.99
CA LEU A 173 -3.51 -0.59 15.05
C LEU A 173 -3.47 -2.08 15.42
N VAL A 174 -2.30 -2.61 15.75
CA VAL A 174 -2.13 -4.02 16.16
C VAL A 174 -2.95 -4.36 17.42
N ALA A 175 -3.07 -3.42 18.36
CA ALA A 175 -3.89 -3.61 19.57
C ALA A 175 -5.39 -3.79 19.31
N GLN A 176 -5.87 -3.42 18.12
CA GLN A 176 -7.27 -3.60 17.71
C GLN A 176 -7.54 -4.98 17.10
N ILE A 177 -6.49 -5.76 16.81
CA ILE A 177 -6.59 -7.05 16.12
C ILE A 177 -6.59 -8.16 17.15
N ASP A 178 -7.54 -9.11 17.02
CA ASP A 178 -7.56 -10.31 17.87
C ASP A 178 -6.25 -11.11 17.65
N PRO A 179 -5.41 -11.28 18.69
CA PRO A 179 -4.17 -12.04 18.57
C PRO A 179 -4.40 -13.50 18.17
N ALA A 180 -5.59 -14.06 18.47
CA ALA A 180 -5.97 -15.43 18.11
C ALA A 180 -6.55 -15.56 16.68
N ALA A 181 -6.78 -14.45 15.98
CA ALA A 181 -7.27 -14.49 14.61
C ALA A 181 -6.25 -15.17 13.69
N SER A 182 -6.73 -15.77 12.60
CA SER A 182 -5.87 -16.36 11.57
C SER A 182 -4.99 -15.30 10.91
N GLU A 183 -3.88 -15.70 10.26
CA GLU A 183 -3.04 -14.78 9.47
C GLU A 183 -3.88 -14.07 8.41
N TYR A 184 -4.78 -14.80 7.75
CA TYR A 184 -5.70 -14.25 6.76
C TYR A 184 -6.62 -13.17 7.36
N ASP A 185 -7.26 -13.44 8.49
CA ASP A 185 -8.19 -12.48 9.11
C ASP A 185 -7.46 -11.24 9.63
N LYS A 186 -6.23 -11.40 10.12
CA LYS A 186 -5.36 -10.28 10.50
C LYS A 186 -5.01 -9.41 9.29
N ALA A 187 -4.59 -10.03 8.19
CA ALA A 187 -4.27 -9.33 6.96
C ALA A 187 -5.50 -8.63 6.37
N LEU A 188 -6.67 -9.28 6.38
CA LEU A 188 -7.93 -8.69 5.94
C LEU A 188 -8.31 -7.48 6.78
N TYR A 189 -8.14 -7.56 8.11
CA TYR A 189 -8.43 -6.44 9.01
C TYR A 189 -7.57 -5.22 8.67
N VAL A 190 -6.25 -5.40 8.49
CA VAL A 190 -5.33 -4.29 8.16
C VAL A 190 -5.64 -3.72 6.79
N TYR A 191 -5.94 -4.58 5.82
CA TYR A 191 -6.31 -4.17 4.47
C TYR A 191 -7.56 -3.30 4.45
N ASP A 192 -8.63 -3.75 5.11
CA ASP A 192 -9.88 -3.02 5.26
C ASP A 192 -9.68 -1.72 6.06
N TRP A 193 -8.83 -1.76 7.09
CA TRP A 193 -8.54 -0.59 7.91
C TRP A 193 -7.90 0.52 7.06
N LEU A 194 -6.92 0.19 6.23
CA LEU A 194 -6.28 1.16 5.35
C LEU A 194 -7.29 1.83 4.43
N GLN A 195 -8.14 1.06 3.77
CA GLN A 195 -9.14 1.61 2.85
C GLN A 195 -10.21 2.47 3.55
N ASN A 196 -10.53 2.19 4.82
CA ASN A 196 -11.55 2.93 5.56
C ASN A 196 -10.99 4.16 6.31
N ASN A 197 -9.68 4.23 6.53
CA ASN A 197 -9.07 5.26 7.37
C ASN A 197 -8.03 6.13 6.66
N VAL A 198 -7.62 5.75 5.45
CA VAL A 198 -6.61 6.50 4.69
C VAL A 198 -7.25 7.03 3.40
N ALA A 199 -7.09 8.32 3.15
CA ALA A 199 -7.48 8.92 1.87
C ALA A 199 -6.27 8.96 0.92
N TYR A 200 -6.50 8.69 -0.37
CA TYR A 200 -5.44 8.83 -1.36
C TYR A 200 -5.06 10.31 -1.56
N ASP A 201 -3.77 10.61 -1.52
CA ASP A 201 -3.27 11.99 -1.64
C ASP A 201 -3.14 12.40 -3.12
N HIS A 202 -4.22 12.91 -3.69
CA HIS A 202 -4.25 13.40 -5.06
C HIS A 202 -3.41 14.65 -5.31
N ASP A 203 -3.07 15.40 -4.27
CA ASP A 203 -2.25 16.61 -4.39
C ASP A 203 -0.77 16.27 -4.68
N VAL A 204 -0.36 15.03 -4.37
CA VAL A 204 1.02 14.52 -4.50
C VAL A 204 1.22 13.66 -5.75
N VAL A 205 0.21 13.54 -6.58
CA VAL A 205 0.22 12.73 -7.83
C VAL A 205 1.19 13.27 -8.89
N GLU A 206 1.59 14.53 -8.82
CA GLU A 206 2.70 15.04 -9.61
C GLU A 206 3.98 14.30 -9.24
N PRO A 207 4.67 13.62 -10.20
CA PRO A 207 5.84 12.79 -9.90
C PRO A 207 7.02 13.57 -9.30
N TYR A 208 6.89 14.87 -9.17
CA TYR A 208 7.94 15.79 -8.71
C TYR A 208 7.79 16.21 -7.24
N ILE A 209 6.67 15.94 -6.56
CA ILE A 209 6.53 16.20 -5.12
C ILE A 209 6.95 14.93 -4.36
N LEU A 210 8.24 14.87 -4.01
CA LEU A 210 8.84 13.70 -3.37
C LEU A 210 8.95 13.84 -1.84
N ASP A 211 9.01 15.07 -1.34
CA ASP A 211 9.19 15.41 0.07
C ASP A 211 7.84 15.57 0.79
N THR A 212 7.15 14.50 0.99
CA THR A 212 5.84 14.52 1.64
C THR A 212 5.62 13.33 2.57
N MET A 213 4.97 13.59 3.69
CA MET A 213 4.53 12.59 4.66
C MET A 213 3.65 11.50 4.01
N SER A 214 2.85 11.85 3.00
CA SER A 214 1.97 10.90 2.29
C SER A 214 2.71 9.75 1.58
N ARG A 215 4.02 9.87 1.38
CA ARG A 215 4.86 8.79 0.85
C ARG A 215 5.41 7.85 1.92
N THR A 216 5.11 8.13 3.18
CA THR A 216 5.62 7.35 4.31
C THR A 216 4.51 6.50 4.95
N PRO A 217 4.84 5.40 5.63
CA PRO A 217 3.86 4.63 6.39
C PRO A 217 3.21 5.44 7.53
N LEU A 218 3.91 6.41 8.10
CA LEU A 218 3.36 7.31 9.11
C LEU A 218 2.24 8.19 8.53
N GLY A 219 2.38 8.63 7.26
CA GLY A 219 1.35 9.35 6.53
C GLY A 219 0.03 8.57 6.48
N ALA A 220 0.10 7.28 6.19
CA ALA A 220 -1.05 6.39 6.19
C ALA A 220 -1.59 6.15 7.61
N LEU A 221 -0.72 5.73 8.55
CA LEU A 221 -1.15 5.21 9.84
C LEU A 221 -1.55 6.28 10.86
N ALA A 222 -0.93 7.46 10.82
CA ALA A 222 -1.19 8.54 11.80
C ALA A 222 -1.91 9.74 11.20
N PHE A 223 -1.66 10.05 9.92
CA PHE A 223 -2.25 11.23 9.29
C PHE A 223 -3.43 10.90 8.38
N GLY A 224 -3.70 9.60 8.12
CA GLY A 224 -4.83 9.15 7.32
C GLY A 224 -4.80 9.64 5.87
N LYS A 225 -3.60 9.95 5.33
CA LYS A 225 -3.42 10.42 3.95
C LYS A 225 -2.13 9.85 3.36
N ALA A 226 -2.22 9.12 2.23
CA ALA A 226 -1.07 8.47 1.63
C ALA A 226 -1.20 8.31 0.10
N VAL A 227 -0.06 8.06 -0.56
CA VAL A 227 0.02 7.51 -1.91
C VAL A 227 0.43 6.03 -1.82
N CYS A 228 0.59 5.34 -2.95
CA CYS A 228 0.88 3.90 -3.00
C CYS A 228 2.03 3.45 -2.09
N THR A 229 3.14 4.19 -2.05
CA THR A 229 4.28 3.90 -1.17
C THR A 229 3.91 3.95 0.31
N GLY A 230 3.09 4.91 0.72
CA GLY A 230 2.60 5.01 2.10
C GLY A 230 1.68 3.85 2.47
N TYR A 231 0.72 3.49 1.59
CA TYR A 231 -0.17 2.33 1.78
C TYR A 231 0.60 1.02 1.89
N SER A 232 1.45 0.73 0.90
CA SER A 232 2.18 -0.54 0.83
C SER A 232 3.18 -0.71 1.99
N SER A 233 3.91 0.36 2.35
CA SER A 233 4.83 0.32 3.47
C SER A 233 4.11 0.19 4.81
N ALA A 234 2.97 0.88 5.01
CA ALA A 234 2.16 0.74 6.21
C ALA A 234 1.63 -0.69 6.38
N PHE A 235 1.08 -1.26 5.31
CA PHE A 235 0.60 -2.64 5.32
C PHE A 235 1.72 -3.60 5.69
N ALA A 236 2.88 -3.52 5.03
CA ALA A 236 4.01 -4.41 5.27
C ALA A 236 4.54 -4.33 6.71
N LEU A 237 4.73 -3.12 7.27
CA LEU A 237 5.21 -2.94 8.64
C LEU A 237 4.23 -3.46 9.70
N VAL A 238 2.91 -3.31 9.47
CA VAL A 238 1.91 -3.88 10.37
C VAL A 238 1.90 -5.40 10.27
N MET A 239 2.01 -5.99 9.06
CA MET A 239 2.13 -7.44 8.88
C MET A 239 3.38 -7.98 9.58
N GLU A 240 4.52 -7.33 9.45
CA GLU A 240 5.76 -7.68 10.15
C GLU A 240 5.56 -7.69 11.67
N ARG A 241 4.93 -6.64 12.23
CA ARG A 241 4.61 -6.56 13.66
C ARG A 241 3.66 -7.69 14.14
N LEU A 242 2.81 -8.21 13.25
CA LEU A 242 1.92 -9.35 13.51
C LEU A 242 2.61 -10.71 13.29
N GLY A 243 3.89 -10.72 12.87
CA GLY A 243 4.66 -11.93 12.58
C GLY A 243 4.29 -12.60 11.26
N ILE A 244 3.66 -11.87 10.33
CA ILE A 244 3.24 -12.36 9.01
C ILE A 244 4.22 -11.82 7.97
N PRO A 245 4.96 -12.67 7.22
CA PRO A 245 5.89 -12.21 6.20
C PRO A 245 5.17 -11.41 5.11
N CYS A 246 5.66 -10.20 4.86
CA CYS A 246 5.09 -9.30 3.86
C CYS A 246 6.20 -8.45 3.23
N GLU A 247 6.17 -8.31 1.93
CA GLU A 247 7.11 -7.52 1.14
C GLU A 247 6.38 -6.40 0.40
N VAL A 248 7.08 -5.31 0.15
CA VAL A 248 6.66 -4.30 -0.82
C VAL A 248 7.15 -4.73 -2.19
N VAL A 249 6.26 -4.65 -3.18
CA VAL A 249 6.56 -4.86 -4.59
C VAL A 249 6.55 -3.51 -5.29
N ASP A 250 7.55 -3.27 -6.13
CA ASP A 250 7.70 -2.02 -6.88
C ASP A 250 7.66 -2.29 -8.39
N SER A 251 7.00 -1.40 -9.11
CA SER A 251 7.06 -1.31 -10.56
C SER A 251 7.42 0.11 -10.98
N GLN A 252 8.65 0.26 -11.45
CA GLN A 252 9.12 1.54 -12.00
C GLN A 252 8.37 1.94 -13.28
N GLU A 253 7.89 0.97 -14.05
CA GLU A 253 7.13 1.23 -15.28
C GLU A 253 5.74 1.79 -14.97
N MET A 254 5.11 1.32 -13.89
CA MET A 254 3.81 1.82 -13.41
C MET A 254 3.94 3.02 -12.47
N LEU A 255 5.15 3.32 -11.96
CA LEU A 255 5.38 4.24 -10.85
C LEU A 255 4.48 3.90 -9.66
N HIS A 256 4.37 2.62 -9.34
CA HIS A 256 3.40 2.08 -8.39
C HIS A 256 4.00 1.00 -7.50
N THR A 257 3.49 0.92 -6.25
CA THR A 257 3.90 -0.09 -5.27
C THR A 257 2.69 -0.74 -4.62
N TRP A 258 2.83 -2.05 -4.34
CA TRP A 258 1.83 -2.87 -3.67
C TRP A 258 2.51 -3.90 -2.76
N ASN A 259 1.81 -4.95 -2.35
CA ASN A 259 2.36 -5.92 -1.41
C ASN A 259 2.31 -7.36 -1.92
N MET A 260 3.22 -8.16 -1.40
CA MET A 260 3.19 -9.62 -1.46
C MET A 260 3.27 -10.16 -0.04
N THR A 261 2.29 -11.01 0.36
CA THR A 261 2.12 -11.47 1.75
C THR A 261 2.04 -12.99 1.80
N CYS A 262 2.75 -13.60 2.74
CA CYS A 262 2.74 -15.05 2.95
C CYS A 262 1.66 -15.44 3.97
N ILE A 263 0.66 -16.19 3.52
CA ILE A 263 -0.42 -16.74 4.37
C ILE A 263 -0.37 -18.26 4.30
N GLY A 264 -0.16 -18.90 5.44
CA GLY A 264 -0.08 -20.36 5.51
C GLY A 264 1.03 -20.98 4.65
N GLY A 265 2.12 -20.24 4.42
CA GLY A 265 3.25 -20.69 3.60
C GLY A 265 3.08 -20.47 2.08
N THR A 266 2.00 -19.82 1.64
CA THR A 266 1.76 -19.45 0.23
C THR A 266 1.75 -17.93 0.11
N TRP A 267 2.39 -17.41 -0.94
CA TRP A 267 2.47 -15.98 -1.21
C TRP A 267 1.31 -15.50 -2.09
N TYR A 268 0.82 -14.30 -1.80
CA TYR A 268 -0.29 -13.65 -2.49
C TYR A 268 -0.02 -12.18 -2.67
N TYR A 269 -0.48 -11.61 -3.78
CA TYR A 269 -0.42 -10.17 -4.01
C TYR A 269 -1.62 -9.45 -3.41
N SER A 270 -1.40 -8.21 -2.95
CA SER A 270 -2.46 -7.32 -2.47
C SER A 270 -2.13 -5.87 -2.81
N ASP A 271 -3.10 -5.14 -3.35
CA ASP A 271 -3.00 -3.70 -3.61
C ASP A 271 -4.12 -2.93 -2.93
N ALA A 272 -3.85 -2.45 -1.72
CA ALA A 272 -4.82 -1.68 -0.95
C ALA A 272 -5.07 -0.29 -1.56
N THR A 273 -4.10 0.27 -2.30
CA THR A 273 -4.22 1.57 -2.95
C THR A 273 -5.25 1.55 -4.06
N TRP A 274 -5.16 0.56 -4.95
CA TRP A 274 -6.10 0.44 -6.06
C TRP A 274 -7.48 -0.06 -5.63
N ASP A 275 -7.60 -0.67 -4.47
CA ASP A 275 -8.88 -1.02 -3.88
C ASP A 275 -9.50 0.11 -3.05
N ASP A 276 -8.73 1.11 -2.65
CA ASP A 276 -9.27 2.30 -1.99
C ASP A 276 -10.01 3.20 -3.00
N MET A 277 -11.30 3.36 -2.80
CA MET A 277 -12.20 4.02 -3.75
C MET A 277 -12.56 5.48 -3.38
N ASP A 278 -12.04 6.07 -2.29
CA ASP A 278 -12.40 7.40 -1.76
C ASP A 278 -13.93 7.68 -1.71
N GLU A 279 -14.73 6.66 -1.73
CA GLU A 279 -16.17 6.75 -1.80
C GLU A 279 -16.79 5.92 -0.66
N ASP A 280 -17.98 6.26 -0.24
CA ASP A 280 -18.75 5.57 0.81
C ASP A 280 -19.23 4.16 0.38
N ILE A 281 -18.36 3.38 -0.26
CA ILE A 281 -18.66 2.02 -0.73
C ILE A 281 -18.15 0.96 0.27
N GLY A 282 -17.30 1.38 1.22
CA GLY A 282 -16.60 0.50 2.13
C GLY A 282 -15.39 -0.19 1.47
N ALA A 283 -14.69 -0.99 2.24
CA ALA A 283 -13.46 -1.65 1.81
C ALA A 283 -13.71 -2.60 0.64
N GLN A 284 -12.90 -2.45 -0.40
CA GLN A 284 -12.92 -3.28 -1.59
C GLN A 284 -11.82 -4.35 -1.51
N ARG A 285 -12.04 -5.50 -2.13
CA ARG A 285 -11.11 -6.64 -2.04
C ARG A 285 -10.85 -7.26 -3.41
N PHE A 286 -10.81 -6.40 -4.44
CA PHE A 286 -10.54 -6.84 -5.82
C PHE A 286 -9.11 -7.37 -5.93
N TYR A 287 -8.14 -6.68 -5.33
CA TYR A 287 -6.72 -7.06 -5.31
C TYR A 287 -6.27 -7.63 -3.96
N PHE A 288 -7.15 -8.09 -3.11
CA PHE A 288 -6.76 -8.70 -1.84
C PHE A 288 -6.41 -10.17 -2.00
N MET A 289 -5.18 -10.56 -1.67
CA MET A 289 -4.67 -11.94 -1.70
C MET A 289 -4.90 -12.65 -3.04
N VAL A 290 -4.48 -12.01 -4.12
CA VAL A 290 -4.61 -12.52 -5.49
C VAL A 290 -3.35 -13.23 -5.96
N SER A 291 -3.52 -14.11 -6.95
CA SER A 291 -2.42 -14.74 -7.67
C SER A 291 -1.71 -13.76 -8.61
N GLU A 292 -0.50 -14.13 -9.02
CA GLU A 292 0.23 -13.41 -10.07
C GLU A 292 -0.60 -13.30 -11.36
N GLN A 293 -1.27 -14.38 -11.76
CA GLN A 293 -2.11 -14.38 -12.96
C GLN A 293 -3.27 -13.38 -12.86
N THR A 294 -3.89 -13.24 -11.68
CA THR A 294 -4.98 -12.29 -11.46
C THR A 294 -4.44 -10.86 -11.45
N LEU A 295 -3.33 -10.61 -10.78
CA LEU A 295 -2.72 -9.29 -10.71
C LEU A 295 -2.23 -8.82 -12.08
N ALA A 296 -1.57 -9.69 -12.86
CA ALA A 296 -1.01 -9.38 -14.17
C ALA A 296 -2.05 -9.01 -15.24
N ARG A 297 -3.35 -9.02 -14.91
CA ARG A 297 -4.42 -8.55 -15.82
C ARG A 297 -4.37 -7.04 -16.05
N ASP A 298 -3.81 -6.28 -15.11
CA ASP A 298 -3.71 -4.83 -15.15
C ASP A 298 -2.51 -4.24 -14.39
N HIS A 299 -1.64 -5.10 -13.84
CA HIS A 299 -0.35 -4.71 -13.29
C HIS A 299 0.78 -5.29 -14.14
N TRP A 300 1.88 -4.58 -14.27
CA TRP A 300 3.06 -5.00 -15.06
C TRP A 300 4.36 -4.39 -14.53
N GLY A 301 5.49 -4.77 -15.09
CA GLY A 301 6.80 -4.14 -14.82
C GLY A 301 7.40 -4.46 -13.46
N TRP A 302 7.02 -5.58 -12.84
CA TRP A 302 7.66 -6.06 -11.60
C TRP A 302 8.37 -7.39 -11.83
N THR A 303 9.26 -7.75 -10.92
CA THR A 303 9.89 -9.08 -10.90
C THR A 303 9.33 -9.88 -9.72
N PRO A 304 8.63 -11.00 -9.96
CA PRO A 304 8.16 -11.87 -8.89
C PRO A 304 9.31 -12.44 -8.07
N ARG A 305 9.23 -12.35 -6.74
CA ARG A 305 10.20 -12.97 -5.83
C ARG A 305 9.75 -14.34 -5.34
N HIS A 306 8.45 -14.56 -5.30
CA HIS A 306 7.84 -15.80 -4.83
C HIS A 306 6.72 -16.23 -5.77
N ASP A 307 6.47 -17.53 -5.85
CA ASP A 307 5.35 -18.08 -6.61
C ASP A 307 4.00 -17.72 -5.94
N SER A 308 3.07 -17.22 -6.72
CA SER A 308 1.70 -16.92 -6.29
C SER A 308 0.69 -17.57 -7.24
N PRO A 309 0.47 -18.89 -7.09
CA PRO A 309 -0.21 -19.69 -8.12
C PRO A 309 -1.74 -19.59 -8.09
N VAL A 310 -2.35 -19.15 -6.98
CA VAL A 310 -3.80 -19.18 -6.79
C VAL A 310 -4.28 -17.93 -6.05
N ASP A 311 -5.53 -17.54 -6.30
CA ASP A 311 -6.22 -16.54 -5.49
C ASP A 311 -6.69 -17.17 -4.18
N LEU A 312 -6.62 -16.43 -3.09
CA LEU A 312 -7.30 -16.77 -1.86
C LEU A 312 -8.76 -16.27 -1.91
N GLY A 313 -9.67 -16.90 -1.16
CA GLY A 313 -11.05 -16.47 -1.11
C GLY A 313 -11.19 -15.04 -0.56
N ARG A 314 -11.97 -14.22 -1.24
CA ARG A 314 -12.18 -12.79 -0.91
C ARG A 314 -13.63 -12.53 -0.54
N PRO A 315 -13.93 -12.09 0.70
CA PRO A 315 -15.30 -11.76 1.07
C PRO A 315 -15.87 -10.62 0.20
N GLY A 316 -17.07 -10.82 -0.33
CA GLY A 316 -17.74 -9.82 -1.15
C GLY A 316 -17.18 -9.64 -2.57
N TYR A 317 -16.34 -10.55 -3.04
CA TYR A 317 -15.81 -10.56 -4.41
C TYR A 317 -16.43 -11.68 -5.24
N VAL A 318 -16.78 -11.37 -6.50
CA VAL A 318 -17.32 -12.32 -7.46
C VAL A 318 -16.70 -12.07 -8.84
N ARG A 319 -16.15 -13.10 -9.47
CA ARG A 319 -15.70 -13.02 -10.86
C ARG A 319 -16.77 -13.55 -11.79
N LEU A 320 -17.19 -12.72 -12.74
CA LEU A 320 -18.03 -13.10 -13.87
C LEU A 320 -17.22 -12.96 -15.16
N SER A 321 -17.48 -13.82 -16.14
CA SER A 321 -16.79 -13.76 -17.43
C SER A 321 -17.72 -14.17 -18.56
N PRO A 322 -17.42 -13.82 -19.83
CA PRO A 322 -18.20 -14.23 -21.00
C PRO A 322 -18.26 -15.74 -21.19
N GLU A 323 -17.34 -16.50 -20.58
CA GLU A 323 -17.34 -17.96 -20.59
C GLU A 323 -18.43 -18.55 -19.68
N ILE A 324 -18.85 -17.81 -18.66
CA ILE A 324 -19.81 -18.24 -17.62
C ILE A 324 -21.21 -17.71 -17.92
N CYS A 325 -21.33 -16.45 -18.36
CA CYS A 325 -22.60 -15.77 -18.55
C CYS A 325 -22.50 -14.64 -19.59
N THR A 326 -23.63 -14.25 -20.16
CA THR A 326 -23.69 -13.04 -21.01
C THR A 326 -23.55 -11.77 -20.16
N LEU A 327 -23.27 -10.63 -20.80
CA LEU A 327 -23.27 -9.34 -20.13
C LEU A 327 -24.63 -9.00 -19.47
N ALA A 328 -25.73 -9.35 -20.13
CA ALA A 328 -27.07 -9.18 -19.58
C ALA A 328 -27.29 -10.06 -18.33
N ASP A 329 -26.84 -11.32 -18.36
CA ASP A 329 -26.90 -12.21 -17.21
C ASP A 329 -26.02 -11.69 -16.06
N ALA A 330 -24.83 -11.15 -16.35
CA ALA A 330 -23.95 -10.56 -15.35
C ALA A 330 -24.63 -9.36 -14.67
N ALA A 331 -25.27 -8.46 -15.42
CA ALA A 331 -26.00 -7.33 -14.87
C ALA A 331 -27.20 -7.79 -14.00
N ILE A 332 -27.92 -8.82 -14.41
CA ILE A 332 -29.04 -9.41 -13.63
C ILE A 332 -28.50 -10.06 -12.35
N GLN A 333 -27.42 -10.84 -12.43
CA GLN A 333 -26.80 -11.46 -11.27
C GLN A 333 -26.25 -10.43 -10.28
N ALA A 334 -25.68 -9.32 -10.77
CA ALA A 334 -25.22 -8.21 -9.93
C ALA A 334 -26.34 -7.66 -9.03
N VAL A 335 -27.55 -7.53 -9.56
CA VAL A 335 -28.71 -6.98 -8.82
C VAL A 335 -29.31 -8.02 -7.86
N TYR A 336 -29.50 -9.25 -8.31
CA TYR A 336 -30.32 -10.23 -7.57
C TYR A 336 -29.54 -11.28 -6.80
N THR A 337 -28.31 -11.57 -7.23
CA THR A 337 -27.50 -12.64 -6.64
C THR A 337 -26.39 -12.08 -5.79
N TYR A 338 -25.78 -10.98 -6.24
CA TYR A 338 -24.56 -10.43 -5.65
C TYR A 338 -24.66 -8.94 -5.27
N PRO A 339 -25.79 -8.44 -4.73
CA PRO A 339 -25.86 -7.04 -4.31
C PRO A 339 -24.86 -6.75 -3.20
N GLY A 340 -24.17 -5.62 -3.30
CA GLY A 340 -23.14 -5.23 -2.35
C GLY A 340 -21.79 -5.92 -2.52
N CYS A 341 -21.64 -6.80 -3.53
CA CYS A 341 -20.36 -7.41 -3.86
C CYS A 341 -19.58 -6.57 -4.89
N VAL A 342 -18.26 -6.73 -4.87
CA VAL A 342 -17.37 -6.33 -5.96
C VAL A 342 -17.46 -7.38 -7.05
N ILE A 343 -17.91 -7.00 -8.23
CA ILE A 343 -18.06 -7.90 -9.37
C ILE A 343 -16.94 -7.58 -10.35
N ASP A 344 -16.07 -8.55 -10.56
CA ASP A 344 -15.01 -8.47 -11.56
C ASP A 344 -15.59 -8.64 -12.95
N MET A 345 -15.45 -7.60 -13.76
CA MET A 345 -16.00 -7.50 -15.13
C MET A 345 -14.88 -7.43 -16.19
N LEU A 346 -13.61 -7.52 -15.79
CA LEU A 346 -12.48 -7.26 -16.68
C LEU A 346 -12.49 -8.14 -17.94
N ASP A 347 -12.90 -9.39 -17.81
CA ASP A 347 -12.91 -10.34 -18.93
C ASP A 347 -13.99 -10.05 -19.99
N PHE A 348 -14.93 -9.14 -19.72
CA PHE A 348 -15.92 -8.73 -20.71
C PHE A 348 -15.39 -7.73 -21.74
N TYR A 349 -14.28 -7.05 -21.46
CA TYR A 349 -13.66 -6.05 -22.36
C TYR A 349 -14.65 -5.02 -22.90
N ILE A 350 -15.53 -4.51 -22.05
CA ILE A 350 -16.56 -3.51 -22.37
C ILE A 350 -16.22 -2.15 -21.77
N ASP A 351 -16.69 -1.08 -22.39
CA ASP A 351 -16.67 0.25 -21.82
C ASP A 351 -17.87 0.51 -20.89
N GLY A 352 -17.80 1.58 -20.12
CA GLY A 352 -18.85 1.95 -19.17
C GLY A 352 -20.16 2.31 -19.84
N GLU A 353 -20.16 2.87 -21.05
CA GLU A 353 -21.37 3.19 -21.81
C GLU A 353 -22.11 1.92 -22.22
N THR A 354 -21.39 0.90 -22.67
CA THR A 354 -21.96 -0.42 -23.01
C THR A 354 -22.59 -1.07 -21.78
N LEU A 355 -21.95 -1.01 -20.62
CA LEU A 355 -22.52 -1.53 -19.38
C LEU A 355 -23.77 -0.76 -18.95
N ASP A 356 -23.73 0.57 -18.94
CA ASP A 356 -24.88 1.41 -18.60
C ASP A 356 -26.08 1.14 -19.53
N ASN A 357 -25.84 1.08 -20.84
CA ASN A 357 -26.86 0.77 -21.81
C ASN A 357 -27.49 -0.62 -21.58
N THR A 358 -26.70 -1.60 -21.15
CA THR A 358 -27.19 -2.93 -20.78
C THR A 358 -28.18 -2.83 -19.61
N PHE A 359 -27.84 -2.12 -18.54
CA PHE A 359 -28.76 -1.90 -17.42
C PHE A 359 -30.04 -1.19 -17.83
N TYR A 360 -29.94 -0.12 -18.63
CA TYR A 360 -31.12 0.61 -19.11
C TYR A 360 -32.02 -0.24 -20.00
N GLN A 361 -31.48 -1.06 -20.89
CA GLN A 361 -32.25 -1.96 -21.74
C GLN A 361 -32.98 -3.04 -20.94
N LEU A 362 -32.30 -3.63 -19.95
CA LEU A 362 -32.89 -4.63 -19.07
C LEU A 362 -34.00 -4.03 -18.19
N ASP A 363 -33.84 -2.79 -17.70
CA ASP A 363 -34.88 -2.10 -16.94
C ASP A 363 -36.08 -1.77 -17.82
N ALA A 364 -35.87 -1.27 -19.05
CA ALA A 364 -36.92 -1.01 -20.01
C ALA A 364 -37.68 -2.30 -20.42
N ALA A 365 -36.98 -3.45 -20.43
CA ALA A 365 -37.59 -4.76 -20.66
C ALA A 365 -38.32 -5.32 -19.42
N GLY A 366 -38.32 -4.59 -18.29
CA GLY A 366 -38.98 -4.98 -17.05
C GLY A 366 -38.23 -6.03 -16.21
N GLN A 367 -36.99 -6.31 -16.54
CA GLN A 367 -36.19 -7.30 -15.79
C GLN A 367 -35.98 -6.90 -14.33
N PHE A 368 -35.95 -5.60 -14.00
CA PHE A 368 -35.75 -5.06 -12.65
C PHE A 368 -37.03 -4.51 -12.02
N TRP A 369 -38.22 -4.93 -12.53
CA TRP A 369 -39.49 -4.39 -12.07
C TRP A 369 -39.70 -4.59 -10.55
N GLY A 370 -39.98 -3.49 -9.83
CA GLY A 370 -40.15 -3.51 -8.36
C GLY A 370 -38.88 -3.51 -7.55
N THR A 371 -37.69 -3.50 -8.18
CA THR A 371 -36.42 -3.44 -7.51
C THR A 371 -35.80 -2.05 -7.66
N TYR A 372 -35.38 -1.43 -6.55
CA TYR A 372 -34.69 -0.15 -6.54
C TYR A 372 -33.24 -0.41 -6.26
N PHE A 373 -32.34 0.08 -7.11
CA PHE A 373 -30.89 -0.09 -6.98
C PHE A 373 -30.15 1.02 -7.67
N SER A 374 -28.88 1.18 -7.29
CA SER A 374 -27.89 1.99 -8.00
C SER A 374 -26.72 1.10 -8.41
N TRP A 375 -26.01 1.49 -9.45
CA TRP A 375 -24.77 0.83 -9.83
C TRP A 375 -23.68 1.83 -10.10
N ARG A 376 -22.42 1.37 -9.92
CA ARG A 376 -21.18 2.09 -10.18
C ARG A 376 -20.21 1.13 -10.85
N TRP A 377 -19.29 1.66 -11.62
CA TRP A 377 -18.27 0.86 -12.25
C TRP A 377 -16.94 1.61 -12.30
N ARG A 378 -15.85 0.86 -12.47
CA ARG A 378 -14.52 1.35 -12.74
C ARG A 378 -13.98 0.83 -14.05
N CYS A 379 -13.16 1.65 -14.71
CA CYS A 379 -12.38 1.26 -15.88
C CYS A 379 -10.89 1.24 -15.54
N ASN A 380 -10.14 0.45 -16.30
CA ASN A 380 -8.69 0.59 -16.41
C ASN A 380 -8.34 1.76 -17.35
N GLU A 381 -7.05 2.01 -17.53
CA GLU A 381 -6.54 3.07 -18.41
C GLU A 381 -6.97 2.91 -19.88
N ALA A 382 -7.18 1.69 -20.34
CA ALA A 382 -7.68 1.40 -21.68
C ALA A 382 -9.19 1.68 -21.83
N GLY A 383 -9.87 2.09 -20.75
CA GLY A 383 -11.30 2.41 -20.74
C GLY A 383 -12.22 1.20 -20.58
N PHE A 384 -11.68 0.01 -20.32
CA PHE A 384 -12.50 -1.18 -20.08
C PHE A 384 -12.94 -1.26 -18.62
N VAL A 385 -14.22 -1.65 -18.41
CA VAL A 385 -14.78 -1.85 -17.08
C VAL A 385 -14.06 -3.00 -16.39
N THR A 386 -13.46 -2.69 -15.23
CA THR A 386 -12.80 -3.69 -14.39
C THR A 386 -13.71 -4.19 -13.29
N ARG A 387 -14.54 -3.33 -12.73
CA ARG A 387 -15.38 -3.61 -11.57
C ARG A 387 -16.77 -3.01 -11.73
N LEU A 388 -17.75 -3.76 -11.23
CA LEU A 388 -19.13 -3.32 -11.09
C LEU A 388 -19.58 -3.47 -9.64
N PHE A 389 -20.28 -2.48 -9.14
CA PHE A 389 -20.94 -2.46 -7.83
C PHE A 389 -22.41 -2.19 -8.00
N VAL A 390 -23.25 -2.97 -7.33
CA VAL A 390 -24.68 -2.74 -7.27
C VAL A 390 -25.12 -2.68 -5.82
N THR A 391 -25.81 -1.60 -5.46
CA THR A 391 -26.37 -1.39 -4.12
C THR A 391 -27.88 -1.36 -4.21
N LEU A 392 -28.58 -2.20 -3.45
CA LEU A 392 -30.04 -2.15 -3.29
C LEU A 392 -30.43 -0.98 -2.39
N GLN A 393 -31.53 -0.31 -2.74
CA GLN A 393 -32.09 0.83 -1.98
C GLN A 393 -33.35 0.41 -1.21
#